data_57eb39fa5ef91de367e27d3a6b3edea0
#
_entry.id   57eb39fa5ef91de367e27d3a6b3edea0
#
_cell.length_a   1.000
_cell.length_b   1.000
_cell.length_c   1.000
_cell.angle_alpha   90.00
_cell.angle_beta   90.00
_cell.angle_gamma   90.00
#
_symmetry.space_group_name_H-M   'P 1'
#
loop_
_entity.id
_entity.type
_entity.pdbx_description
1 polymer ?
#
loop_
_entity_poly.entity_id
_entity_poly.type
_entity_poly.pdbx_seq_one_letter_code
_entity_poly.pdbx_strand_id
1 'polypeptide(L)'
;IRQTCRNFFSGTFIGCTPESGISFPDFEKLAAAFEFEYKCCCCNDEVEDSLEWALNTEGHLLLEIKQQIENPLIPKLMSRMNADGSFSTPALHDMAPFLPKEEIESLMFKERKA
;
A
#
# COMPACT_ATOMS: atom_id res chain seq x y z
N ILE A 1 6.70 -4.72 6.58
CA ILE A 1 7.75 -5.69 6.97
C ILE A 1 8.18 -6.52 5.76
N ARG A 2 7.32 -7.21 4.99
CA ARG A 2 7.72 -8.04 3.82
C ARG A 2 8.61 -7.29 2.84
N GLN A 3 8.25 -6.06 2.46
CA GLN A 3 9.04 -5.24 1.55
C GLN A 3 10.43 -4.88 2.13
N THR A 4 10.51 -4.61 3.42
CA THR A 4 11.78 -4.37 4.12
C THR A 4 12.64 -5.64 4.11
N CYS A 5 12.05 -6.79 4.41
CA CYS A 5 12.75 -8.09 4.34
C CYS A 5 13.30 -8.35 2.93
N ARG A 6 12.51 -8.05 1.89
CA ARG A 6 12.95 -8.22 0.50
C ARG A 6 14.09 -7.28 0.14
N ASN A 7 13.99 -6.01 0.51
CA ASN A 7 14.95 -4.98 0.08
C ASN A 7 16.28 -5.05 0.84
N PHE A 8 16.27 -5.44 2.12
CA PHE A 8 17.43 -5.33 2.99
C PHE A 8 17.92 -6.65 3.60
N PHE A 9 17.13 -7.73 3.51
CA PHE A 9 17.44 -9.01 4.14
C PHE A 9 17.38 -10.18 3.17
N SER A 10 17.68 -9.95 1.90
CA SER A 10 17.75 -10.97 0.84
C SER A 10 16.50 -11.85 0.73
N GLY A 11 15.34 -11.31 1.09
CA GLY A 11 14.08 -12.04 1.06
C GLY A 11 13.85 -13.01 2.22
N THR A 12 14.66 -12.95 3.27
CA THR A 12 14.41 -13.72 4.48
C THR A 12 13.23 -13.11 5.24
N PHE A 13 12.09 -13.78 5.19
CA PHE A 13 10.84 -13.31 5.79
C PHE A 13 10.73 -13.78 7.25
N ILE A 14 10.74 -12.83 8.18
CA ILE A 14 10.58 -13.08 9.62
C ILE A 14 9.40 -12.25 10.13
N GLY A 15 8.45 -12.90 10.78
CA GLY A 15 7.29 -12.22 11.40
C GLY A 15 6.35 -11.55 10.38
N CYS A 16 6.26 -12.04 9.14
CA CYS A 16 5.44 -11.44 8.09
C CYS A 16 4.86 -12.44 7.07
N THR A 17 4.95 -13.73 7.35
CA THR A 17 4.36 -14.81 6.55
C THR A 17 3.73 -15.87 7.46
N PRO A 18 2.82 -16.71 6.95
CA PRO A 18 2.25 -17.81 7.72
C PRO A 18 3.31 -18.75 8.28
N GLU A 19 4.37 -19.04 7.52
CA GLU A 19 5.48 -19.90 7.92
C GLU A 19 6.27 -19.30 9.09
N SER A 20 6.26 -17.97 9.23
CA SER A 20 6.86 -17.25 10.36
C SER A 20 5.90 -16.98 11.52
N GLY A 21 4.73 -17.65 11.54
CA GLY A 21 3.78 -17.62 12.65
C GLY A 21 2.77 -16.48 12.60
N ILE A 22 2.61 -15.78 11.46
CA ILE A 22 1.61 -14.73 11.29
C ILE A 22 0.37 -15.33 10.62
N SER A 23 -0.76 -15.18 11.30
CA SER A 23 -2.08 -15.50 10.74
C SER A 23 -3.06 -14.35 10.96
N PHE A 24 -4.05 -14.27 10.09
CA PHE A 24 -5.16 -13.35 10.24
C PHE A 24 -6.43 -14.12 10.60
N PRO A 25 -7.34 -13.53 11.37
CA PRO A 25 -8.63 -14.14 11.63
C PRO A 25 -9.45 -14.22 10.34
N ASP A 26 -10.47 -15.06 10.39
CA ASP A 26 -11.56 -15.03 9.42
C ASP A 26 -12.39 -13.76 9.67
N PHE A 27 -12.29 -12.78 8.76
CA PHE A 27 -12.90 -11.47 8.95
C PHE A 27 -14.43 -11.52 8.87
N GLU A 28 -15.02 -12.46 8.13
CA GLU A 28 -16.47 -12.68 8.12
C GLU A 28 -16.97 -13.13 9.50
N LYS A 29 -16.30 -14.10 10.13
CA LYS A 29 -16.64 -14.53 11.49
C LYS A 29 -16.37 -13.44 12.53
N LEU A 30 -15.33 -12.65 12.33
CA LEU A 30 -15.05 -11.51 13.19
C LEU A 30 -16.17 -10.46 13.11
N ALA A 31 -16.59 -10.11 11.90
CA ALA A 31 -17.71 -9.20 11.67
C ALA A 31 -19.00 -9.72 12.32
N ALA A 32 -19.32 -11.00 12.12
CA ALA A 32 -20.47 -11.63 12.71
C ALA A 32 -20.45 -11.61 14.25
N ALA A 33 -19.27 -11.79 14.87
CA ALA A 33 -19.12 -11.74 16.33
C ALA A 33 -19.40 -10.34 16.91
N PHE A 34 -19.25 -9.30 16.13
CA PHE A 34 -19.54 -7.91 16.49
C PHE A 34 -20.87 -7.39 15.92
N GLU A 35 -21.65 -8.26 15.27
CA GLU A 35 -22.91 -7.90 14.61
C GLU A 35 -22.72 -6.82 13.52
N PHE A 36 -21.58 -6.86 12.81
CA PHE A 36 -21.29 -5.98 11.69
C PHE A 36 -21.77 -6.60 10.39
N GLU A 37 -22.32 -5.78 9.51
CA GLU A 37 -22.52 -6.17 8.12
C GLU A 37 -21.17 -6.44 7.45
N TYR A 38 -21.08 -7.52 6.67
CA TYR A 38 -19.83 -7.92 6.05
C TYR A 38 -19.94 -8.07 4.54
N LYS A 39 -18.94 -7.57 3.84
CA LYS A 39 -18.76 -7.81 2.41
C LYS A 39 -17.28 -8.00 2.09
N CYS A 40 -16.98 -8.95 1.19
CA CYS A 40 -15.64 -9.17 0.65
C CYS A 40 -15.58 -8.72 -0.81
N CYS A 41 -14.58 -7.89 -1.15
CA CYS A 41 -14.24 -7.50 -2.51
C CYS A 41 -13.00 -8.27 -2.94
N CYS A 42 -13.13 -9.16 -3.91
CA CYS A 42 -12.09 -10.10 -4.33
C CYS A 42 -11.37 -9.70 -5.61
N CYS A 43 -11.94 -8.81 -6.42
CA CYS A 43 -11.37 -8.35 -7.68
C CYS A 43 -11.70 -6.88 -7.95
N ASN A 44 -10.99 -6.30 -8.94
CA ASN A 44 -11.18 -4.89 -9.28
C ASN A 44 -12.59 -4.57 -9.79
N ASP A 45 -13.24 -5.50 -10.45
CA ASP A 45 -14.56 -5.29 -11.02
C ASP A 45 -15.65 -5.16 -9.94
N GLU A 46 -15.38 -5.63 -8.73
CA GLU A 46 -16.28 -5.54 -7.58
C GLU A 46 -16.07 -4.28 -6.73
N VAL A 47 -15.05 -3.47 -7.03
CA VAL A 47 -14.66 -2.34 -6.16
C VAL A 47 -15.77 -1.29 -6.10
N GLU A 48 -16.33 -0.88 -7.24
CA GLU A 48 -17.37 0.14 -7.31
C GLU A 48 -18.61 -0.28 -6.54
N ASP A 49 -19.13 -1.47 -6.82
CA ASP A 49 -20.29 -2.05 -6.12
C ASP A 49 -20.05 -2.23 -4.62
N SER A 50 -18.81 -2.56 -4.24
CA SER A 50 -18.45 -2.76 -2.84
C SER A 50 -18.36 -1.44 -2.08
N LEU A 51 -17.85 -0.41 -2.71
CA LEU A 51 -17.83 0.94 -2.15
C LEU A 51 -19.23 1.53 -2.06
N GLU A 52 -20.06 1.36 -3.10
CA GLU A 52 -21.46 1.80 -3.07
C GLU A 52 -22.23 1.11 -1.94
N TRP A 53 -22.06 -0.21 -1.80
CA TRP A 53 -22.64 -0.94 -0.68
C TRP A 53 -22.18 -0.37 0.67
N ALA A 54 -20.88 -0.13 0.85
CA ALA A 54 -20.35 0.38 2.11
C ALA A 54 -20.87 1.79 2.45
N LEU A 55 -21.03 2.64 1.45
CA LEU A 55 -21.53 4.01 1.64
C LEU A 55 -23.04 4.07 1.94
N ASN A 56 -23.81 3.07 1.48
CA ASN A 56 -25.26 3.01 1.65
C ASN A 56 -25.70 2.09 2.82
N THR A 57 -24.79 1.35 3.41
CA THR A 57 -25.10 0.49 4.57
C THR A 57 -25.19 1.32 5.84
N GLU A 58 -26.33 1.21 6.52
CA GLU A 58 -26.50 1.83 7.83
C GLU A 58 -25.86 1.00 8.93
N GLY A 59 -25.32 1.66 9.95
CA GLY A 59 -24.74 1.00 11.12
C GLY A 59 -23.26 0.68 10.96
N HIS A 60 -22.83 -0.43 11.58
CA HIS A 60 -21.44 -0.86 11.57
C HIS A 60 -21.20 -1.88 10.46
N LEU A 61 -20.15 -1.67 9.70
CA LEU A 61 -19.80 -2.58 8.61
C LEU A 61 -18.29 -2.88 8.59
N LEU A 62 -17.95 -4.00 7.97
CA LEU A 62 -16.58 -4.39 7.65
C LEU A 62 -16.52 -4.76 6.16
N LEU A 63 -15.83 -3.93 5.37
CA LEU A 63 -15.51 -4.23 3.98
C LEU A 63 -14.08 -4.77 3.88
N GLU A 64 -13.95 -6.04 3.53
CA GLU A 64 -12.66 -6.68 3.30
C GLU A 64 -12.29 -6.56 1.82
N ILE A 65 -11.14 -5.91 1.51
CA ILE A 65 -10.63 -5.83 0.14
C ILE A 65 -9.40 -6.72 0.02
N LYS A 66 -9.51 -7.77 -0.81
CA LYS A 66 -8.40 -8.70 -1.08
C LYS A 66 -7.39 -8.03 -2.02
N GLN A 67 -6.18 -7.89 -1.56
CA GLN A 67 -5.07 -7.38 -2.36
C GLN A 67 -4.03 -8.46 -2.63
N GLN A 68 -3.30 -8.31 -3.73
CA GLN A 68 -2.14 -9.16 -3.99
C GLN A 68 -1.06 -8.89 -2.93
N ILE A 69 -0.53 -9.96 -2.35
CA ILE A 69 0.52 -9.89 -1.31
C ILE A 69 1.77 -9.14 -1.83
N GLU A 70 2.05 -9.28 -3.11
CA GLU A 70 3.23 -8.71 -3.76
C GLU A 70 3.00 -7.31 -4.35
N ASN A 71 1.82 -6.73 -4.11
CA ASN A 71 1.50 -5.40 -4.62
C ASN A 71 2.47 -4.36 -4.03
N PRO A 72 3.24 -3.64 -4.85
CA PRO A 72 4.17 -2.63 -4.34
C PRO A 72 3.42 -1.42 -3.82
N LEU A 73 3.85 -0.92 -2.67
CA LEU A 73 3.37 0.37 -2.15
C LEU A 73 4.13 1.49 -2.85
N ILE A 74 3.63 1.95 -3.98
CA ILE A 74 4.20 3.03 -4.78
C ILE A 74 3.12 4.09 -5.10
N PRO A 75 3.52 5.37 -5.31
CA PRO A 75 4.88 5.90 -5.14
C PRO A 75 5.30 5.98 -3.67
N LYS A 76 6.60 5.86 -3.39
CA LYS A 76 7.12 6.00 -2.02
C LYS A 76 8.48 6.66 -1.98
N LEU A 77 8.78 7.32 -0.87
CA LEU A 77 10.11 7.85 -0.61
C LEU A 77 11.09 6.70 -0.36
N MET A 78 12.14 6.64 -1.16
CA MET A 78 13.22 5.65 -1.07
C MET A 78 14.56 6.35 -1.22
N SER A 79 15.57 5.88 -0.48
CA SER A 79 16.94 6.32 -0.70
C SER A 79 17.43 5.88 -2.09
N ARG A 80 18.14 6.76 -2.79
CA ARG A 80 18.86 6.43 -4.02
C ARG A 80 20.27 5.98 -3.69
N MET A 81 20.73 4.95 -4.38
CA MET A 81 22.14 4.58 -4.38
C MET A 81 22.88 5.44 -5.41
N ASN A 82 23.89 6.17 -4.96
CA ASN A 82 24.75 6.99 -5.80
C ASN A 82 25.80 6.11 -6.51
N ALA A 83 26.47 6.66 -7.52
CA ALA A 83 27.49 5.95 -8.29
C ALA A 83 28.69 5.49 -7.45
N ASP A 84 28.96 6.15 -6.32
CA ASP A 84 30.02 5.82 -5.36
C ASP A 84 29.58 4.77 -4.32
N GLY A 85 28.36 4.24 -4.43
CA GLY A 85 27.79 3.27 -3.46
C GLY A 85 27.20 3.89 -2.20
N SER A 86 27.28 5.21 -2.02
CA SER A 86 26.61 5.91 -0.92
C SER A 86 25.08 6.01 -1.16
N PHE A 87 24.34 6.31 -0.10
CA PHE A 87 22.89 6.53 -0.20
C PHE A 87 22.56 8.00 0.06
N SER A 88 21.67 8.55 -0.75
CA SER A 88 21.08 9.86 -0.56
C SER A 88 19.56 9.76 -0.43
N THR A 89 18.98 10.59 0.43
CA THR A 89 17.53 10.70 0.56
C THR A 89 17.05 11.81 -0.35
N PRO A 90 16.21 11.52 -1.37
CA PRO A 90 15.68 12.54 -2.26
C PRO A 90 14.68 13.44 -1.54
N ALA A 91 14.30 14.55 -2.20
CA ALA A 91 13.22 15.40 -1.71
C ALA A 91 11.87 14.65 -1.67
N LEU A 92 10.92 15.12 -0.86
CA LEU A 92 9.63 14.44 -0.65
C LEU A 92 8.81 14.21 -1.93
N HIS A 93 8.99 15.04 -2.93
CA HIS A 93 8.31 14.93 -4.22
C HIS A 93 9.02 14.01 -5.22
N ASP A 94 10.27 13.63 -4.96
CA ASP A 94 11.06 12.72 -5.79
C ASP A 94 10.96 11.28 -5.25
N MET A 95 9.82 10.66 -5.51
CA MET A 95 9.48 9.33 -5.01
C MET A 95 9.78 8.23 -6.03
N ALA A 96 10.05 7.02 -5.55
CA ALA A 96 10.18 5.85 -6.42
C ALA A 96 8.78 5.35 -6.91
N PRO A 97 8.66 4.92 -8.20
CA PRO A 97 9.70 4.86 -9.23
C PRO A 97 10.18 6.26 -9.64
N PHE A 98 11.50 6.43 -9.64
CA PHE A 98 12.08 7.75 -9.86
C PHE A 98 11.90 8.22 -11.30
N LEU A 99 11.41 9.44 -11.46
CA LEU A 99 11.30 10.12 -12.75
C LEU A 99 12.63 10.85 -13.11
N PRO A 100 12.86 11.16 -14.39
CA PRO A 100 13.90 12.09 -14.79
C PRO A 100 13.72 13.46 -14.11
N LYS A 101 14.83 14.11 -13.78
CA LYS A 101 14.80 15.38 -13.03
C LYS A 101 14.02 16.48 -13.76
N GLU A 102 14.18 16.56 -15.08
CA GLU A 102 13.48 17.51 -15.94
C GLU A 102 11.96 17.30 -15.91
N GLU A 103 11.52 16.05 -15.84
CA GLU A 103 10.11 15.70 -15.75
C GLU A 103 9.53 16.12 -14.41
N ILE A 104 10.21 15.83 -13.30
CA ILE A 104 9.82 16.28 -11.96
C ILE A 104 9.69 17.81 -11.92
N GLU A 105 10.70 18.52 -12.42
CA GLU A 105 10.69 19.98 -12.44
C GLU A 105 9.54 20.57 -13.28
N SER A 106 9.12 19.86 -14.33
CA SER A 106 7.97 20.27 -15.16
C SER A 106 6.62 20.08 -14.44
N LEU A 107 6.54 19.09 -13.56
CA LEU A 107 5.32 18.76 -12.81
C LEU A 107 5.17 19.60 -11.53
N MET A 108 6.26 20.21 -11.06
CA MET A 108 6.23 21.02 -9.85
C MET A 108 5.45 22.32 -10.04
N PHE A 109 4.63 22.65 -9.04
CA PHE A 109 3.90 23.90 -9.02
C PHE A 109 4.92 25.06 -8.96
N LYS A 110 4.90 25.91 -10.00
CA LYS A 110 5.69 27.14 -10.02
C LYS A 110 4.84 28.24 -9.42
N GLU A 111 5.27 28.81 -8.30
CA GLU A 111 4.63 30.01 -7.77
C GLU A 111 4.59 31.08 -8.88
N ARG A 112 3.40 31.61 -9.16
CA ARG A 112 3.29 32.81 -9.97
C ARG A 112 3.98 33.92 -9.17
N LYS A 113 5.12 34.39 -9.66
CA LYS A 113 5.69 35.64 -9.17
C LYS A 113 4.63 36.72 -9.41
N ALA A 114 4.13 37.32 -8.32
CA ALA A 114 3.24 38.48 -8.36
C ALA A 114 3.96 39.69 -8.96
#